data_a952f55f51edeb6ac443437ab2f81799
#
_entry.id   a952f55f51edeb6ac443437ab2f81799
#
_cell.length_a   1.000
_cell.length_b   1.000
_cell.length_c   1.000
_cell.angle_alpha   90.00
_cell.angle_beta   90.00
_cell.angle_gamma   90.00
#
_symmetry.space_group_name_H-M   'P 1'
#
loop_
_entity.id
_entity.type
_entity.pdbx_description
1 polymer ?
#
loop_
_entity_poly.entity_id
_entity_poly.type
_entity_poly.pdbx_seq_one_letter_code
_entity_poly.pdbx_strand_id
1 'polypeptide(L)'
;MPGSEGAAASIWMRQERSAVGRPAQWSRAEITTVALGVADTEGLDAVSMRRVAAELGTGAASLYRYVETRDDLLDLMTDATSAEYEPAPATGDWLADLIVLGEQVRAIFRHHRWLAGLALARPVIGPNGTALIEHFLTLLQAHPADVGAKMEAFAMLNGITAAFALQEQADPALQARNFAYLGHALTSGTHPRLTALLTGQAQLPPPEELADRYADIIARVLTGLLGPA
;
A
#
# COMPACT_ATOMS: atom_id res chain seq x y z
N MET A 1 27.24 -20.84 8.02
CA MET A 1 26.08 -20.03 8.34
C MET A 1 26.43 -19.14 9.52
N PRO A 2 26.76 -17.84 9.37
CA PRO A 2 26.88 -16.95 10.53
C PRO A 2 25.50 -16.42 10.90
N GLY A 3 25.29 -16.37 12.21
CA GLY A 3 24.07 -16.18 12.96
C GLY A 3 23.18 -15.03 12.60
N SER A 4 21.89 -15.32 12.64
CA SER A 4 20.79 -14.36 12.72
C SER A 4 20.65 -13.83 14.16
N GLU A 5 21.69 -13.22 14.70
CA GLU A 5 21.58 -12.47 15.96
C GLU A 5 21.20 -11.03 15.63
N GLY A 6 19.96 -10.64 15.93
CA GLY A 6 19.56 -9.25 16.03
C GLY A 6 18.40 -8.74 15.16
N ALA A 7 17.67 -9.59 14.45
CA ALA A 7 16.38 -9.13 13.92
C ALA A 7 15.41 -8.97 15.11
N ALA A 8 15.01 -7.73 15.41
CA ALA A 8 14.00 -7.47 16.44
C ALA A 8 12.73 -8.27 16.07
N ALA A 9 12.24 -9.07 17.04
CA ALA A 9 11.01 -9.86 16.80
C ALA A 9 9.87 -8.92 16.41
N SER A 10 9.12 -9.31 15.38
CA SER A 10 7.93 -8.57 14.93
C SER A 10 6.99 -8.31 16.12
N ILE A 11 6.33 -7.16 16.12
CA ILE A 11 5.41 -6.77 17.19
C ILE A 11 4.31 -7.83 17.42
N TRP A 12 3.87 -8.53 16.39
CA TRP A 12 2.87 -9.60 16.49
C TRP A 12 3.38 -10.86 17.20
N MET A 13 4.70 -11.06 17.25
CA MET A 13 5.32 -12.19 17.98
C MET A 13 5.60 -11.84 19.46
N ARG A 14 5.45 -10.58 19.84
CA ARG A 14 5.64 -10.11 21.21
C ARG A 14 4.31 -10.11 21.95
N GLN A 15 4.27 -10.78 23.12
CA GLN A 15 3.08 -10.77 23.97
C GLN A 15 2.72 -9.33 24.36
N GLU A 16 1.44 -9.00 24.24
CA GLU A 16 0.92 -7.77 24.83
C GLU A 16 1.06 -7.88 26.36
N ARG A 17 1.91 -7.03 26.93
CA ARG A 17 2.19 -7.10 28.37
C ARG A 17 0.95 -6.66 29.14
N SER A 18 0.17 -7.61 29.63
CA SER A 18 -0.80 -7.35 30.68
C SER A 18 -0.03 -7.06 31.97
N ALA A 19 -0.20 -5.86 32.52
CA ALA A 19 0.39 -5.52 33.80
C ALA A 19 -0.16 -6.44 34.90
N VAL A 20 0.73 -7.17 35.56
CA VAL A 20 0.36 -7.92 36.77
C VAL A 20 -0.18 -6.90 37.78
N GLY A 21 -1.48 -6.92 38.05
CA GLY A 21 -2.10 -6.20 39.17
C GLY A 21 -2.99 -5.00 38.82
N ARG A 22 -2.98 -4.45 37.59
CA ARG A 22 -3.94 -3.40 37.15
C ARG A 22 -4.39 -3.71 35.73
N PRO A 23 -5.70 -3.62 35.42
CA PRO A 23 -6.18 -3.79 34.04
C PRO A 23 -5.38 -2.88 33.10
N ALA A 24 -5.04 -3.40 31.91
CA ALA A 24 -4.44 -2.59 30.87
C ALA A 24 -5.42 -1.45 30.53
N GLN A 25 -4.93 -0.20 30.56
CA GLN A 25 -5.78 0.96 30.27
C GLN A 25 -6.08 1.07 28.77
N TRP A 26 -5.16 0.57 27.94
CA TRP A 26 -5.22 0.61 26.47
C TRP A 26 -4.84 -0.75 25.89
N SER A 27 -5.29 -1.01 24.67
CA SER A 27 -4.85 -2.13 23.83
C SER A 27 -4.01 -1.61 22.66
N ARG A 28 -3.24 -2.47 22.01
CA ARG A 28 -2.58 -2.13 20.74
C ARG A 28 -3.57 -1.68 19.68
N ALA A 29 -4.75 -2.30 19.61
CA ALA A 29 -5.79 -1.95 18.67
C ALA A 29 -6.29 -0.52 18.86
N GLU A 30 -6.60 -0.10 20.10
CA GLU A 30 -7.02 1.28 20.40
C GLU A 30 -5.94 2.31 20.08
N ILE A 31 -4.68 2.01 20.41
CA ILE A 31 -3.53 2.88 20.08
C ILE A 31 -3.40 3.01 18.55
N THR A 32 -3.55 1.91 17.82
CA THR A 32 -3.48 1.88 16.35
C THR A 32 -4.62 2.69 15.73
N THR A 33 -5.85 2.54 16.21
CA THR A 33 -7.00 3.31 15.73
C THR A 33 -6.79 4.82 15.88
N VAL A 34 -6.27 5.25 17.03
CA VAL A 34 -5.95 6.67 17.24
C VAL A 34 -4.83 7.14 16.33
N ALA A 35 -3.79 6.31 16.14
CA ALA A 35 -2.69 6.64 15.24
C ALA A 35 -3.12 6.75 13.77
N LEU A 36 -4.04 5.89 13.32
CA LEU A 36 -4.69 5.98 12.00
C LEU A 36 -5.41 7.33 11.85
N GLY A 37 -6.25 7.71 12.82
CA GLY A 37 -6.95 9.00 12.79
C GLY A 37 -6.00 10.19 12.72
N VAL A 38 -4.87 10.17 13.43
CA VAL A 38 -3.83 11.21 13.34
C VAL A 38 -3.21 11.23 11.93
N ALA A 39 -2.86 10.07 11.37
CA ALA A 39 -2.27 9.99 10.04
C ALA A 39 -3.24 10.48 8.94
N ASP A 40 -4.51 10.16 9.04
CA ASP A 40 -5.53 10.52 8.05
C ASP A 40 -5.85 12.02 8.08
N THR A 41 -5.77 12.65 9.25
CA THR A 41 -6.11 14.08 9.42
C THR A 41 -4.90 15.01 9.29
N GLU A 42 -3.73 14.60 9.79
CA GLU A 42 -2.55 15.45 9.92
C GLU A 42 -1.37 14.96 9.06
N GLY A 43 -1.49 13.78 8.45
CA GLY A 43 -0.42 13.12 7.69
C GLY A 43 0.50 12.25 8.54
N LEU A 44 1.26 11.38 7.86
CA LEU A 44 2.13 10.39 8.51
C LEU A 44 3.23 11.01 9.39
N ASP A 45 3.72 12.19 9.02
CA ASP A 45 4.78 12.89 9.74
C ASP A 45 4.33 13.36 11.13
N ALA A 46 3.03 13.60 11.32
CA ALA A 46 2.45 13.95 12.61
C ALA A 46 2.40 12.76 13.58
N VAL A 47 2.43 11.52 13.07
CA VAL A 47 2.37 10.30 13.89
C VAL A 47 3.64 10.15 14.72
N SER A 48 3.48 10.32 16.02
CA SER A 48 4.54 10.11 17.01
C SER A 48 3.93 9.57 18.29
N MET A 49 4.71 8.85 19.08
CA MET A 49 4.27 8.33 20.40
C MET A 49 3.68 9.43 21.28
N ARG A 50 4.25 10.65 21.21
CA ARG A 50 3.76 11.81 21.98
C ARG A 50 2.42 12.32 21.46
N ARG A 51 2.25 12.43 20.10
CA ARG A 51 1.00 12.92 19.52
C ARG A 51 -0.17 11.96 19.78
N VAL A 52 0.08 10.65 19.59
CA VAL A 52 -0.91 9.59 19.85
C VAL A 52 -1.28 9.53 21.34
N ALA A 53 -0.29 9.64 22.24
CA ALA A 53 -0.52 9.66 23.68
C ALA A 53 -1.36 10.88 24.10
N ALA A 54 -1.10 12.05 23.51
CA ALA A 54 -1.88 13.25 23.77
C ALA A 54 -3.35 13.08 23.36
N GLU A 55 -3.61 12.45 22.22
CA GLU A 55 -4.97 12.14 21.75
C GLU A 55 -5.71 11.17 22.68
N LEU A 56 -4.98 10.20 23.24
CA LEU A 56 -5.50 9.26 24.24
C LEU A 56 -5.62 9.85 25.66
N GLY A 57 -5.23 11.11 25.86
CA GLY A 57 -5.25 11.74 27.18
C GLY A 57 -4.25 11.14 28.19
N THR A 58 -3.11 10.59 27.70
CA THR A 58 -2.10 9.93 28.52
C THR A 58 -0.68 10.41 28.21
N GLY A 59 0.30 9.98 28.98
CA GLY A 59 1.71 10.27 28.71
C GLY A 59 2.34 9.25 27.76
N ALA A 60 3.28 9.70 26.91
CA ALA A 60 3.98 8.82 25.95
C ALA A 60 4.64 7.60 26.62
N ALA A 61 5.17 7.74 27.84
CA ALA A 61 5.75 6.63 28.59
C ALA A 61 4.75 5.47 28.82
N SER A 62 3.45 5.75 28.87
CA SER A 62 2.42 4.72 29.01
C SER A 62 2.30 3.87 27.76
N LEU A 63 2.45 4.46 26.56
CA LEU A 63 2.32 3.76 25.29
C LEU A 63 3.50 2.82 25.00
N TYR A 64 4.70 3.17 25.46
CA TYR A 64 5.88 2.32 25.27
C TYR A 64 5.79 0.93 25.92
N ARG A 65 4.78 0.71 26.78
CA ARG A 65 4.48 -0.63 27.32
C ARG A 65 3.75 -1.52 26.31
N TYR A 66 3.06 -0.94 25.33
CA TYR A 66 2.26 -1.64 24.31
C TYR A 66 2.98 -1.68 22.97
N VAL A 67 3.63 -0.56 22.60
CA VAL A 67 4.31 -0.34 21.33
C VAL A 67 5.67 0.24 21.63
N GLU A 68 6.74 -0.51 21.37
CA GLU A 68 8.11 -0.15 21.83
C GLU A 68 8.75 0.93 20.96
N THR A 69 8.39 0.99 19.68
CA THR A 69 8.98 1.93 18.73
C THR A 69 7.91 2.59 17.86
N ARG A 70 8.26 3.71 17.21
CA ARG A 70 7.42 4.30 16.19
C ARG A 70 7.23 3.34 15.00
N ASP A 71 8.27 2.58 14.67
CA ASP A 71 8.21 1.60 13.58
C ASP A 71 7.23 0.47 13.88
N ASP A 72 7.18 -0.01 15.12
CA ASP A 72 6.14 -0.96 15.54
C ASP A 72 4.74 -0.38 15.39
N LEU A 73 4.56 0.92 15.67
CA LEU A 73 3.29 1.60 15.48
C LEU A 73 2.91 1.67 14.00
N LEU A 74 3.86 2.01 13.14
CA LEU A 74 3.64 2.03 11.70
C LEU A 74 3.33 0.64 11.14
N ASP A 75 3.94 -0.42 11.66
CA ASP A 75 3.61 -1.79 11.31
C ASP A 75 2.16 -2.13 11.66
N LEU A 76 1.75 -1.83 12.89
CA LEU A 76 0.37 -2.03 13.34
C LEU A 76 -0.63 -1.24 12.50
N MET A 77 -0.33 0.01 12.16
CA MET A 77 -1.17 0.86 11.32
C MET A 77 -1.32 0.28 9.92
N THR A 78 -0.21 -0.11 9.28
CA THR A 78 -0.22 -0.70 7.93
C THR A 78 -1.01 -2.00 7.90
N ASP A 79 -0.83 -2.87 8.90
CA ASP A 79 -1.58 -4.12 8.96
C ASP A 79 -3.07 -3.89 9.24
N ALA A 80 -3.41 -2.92 10.08
CA ALA A 80 -4.79 -2.59 10.40
C ALA A 80 -5.58 -2.11 9.17
N THR A 81 -4.94 -1.36 8.24
CA THR A 81 -5.60 -0.98 6.98
C THR A 81 -5.88 -2.17 6.07
N SER A 82 -5.08 -3.24 6.16
CA SER A 82 -5.36 -4.48 5.41
C SER A 82 -6.61 -5.20 5.89
N ALA A 83 -7.09 -4.93 7.13
CA ALA A 83 -8.35 -5.46 7.64
C ALA A 83 -9.59 -4.82 7.00
N GLU A 84 -9.44 -3.70 6.29
CA GLU A 84 -10.52 -3.04 5.54
C GLU A 84 -10.82 -3.76 4.22
N TYR A 85 -9.94 -4.68 3.81
CA TYR A 85 -10.18 -5.52 2.66
C TYR A 85 -11.30 -6.54 2.96
N GLU A 86 -12.31 -6.59 2.10
CA GLU A 86 -13.43 -7.51 2.20
C GLU A 86 -13.27 -8.66 1.18
N PRO A 87 -12.89 -9.88 1.62
CA PRO A 87 -12.68 -11.00 0.71
C PRO A 87 -13.99 -11.43 0.04
N ALA A 88 -14.02 -11.43 -1.29
CA ALA A 88 -15.13 -11.93 -2.09
C ALA A 88 -14.88 -13.40 -2.50
N PRO A 89 -15.92 -14.24 -2.63
CA PRO A 89 -15.77 -15.60 -3.15
C PRO A 89 -15.16 -15.60 -4.56
N ALA A 90 -14.28 -16.58 -4.84
CA ALA A 90 -13.74 -16.78 -6.19
C ALA A 90 -14.85 -17.10 -7.17
N THR A 91 -14.86 -16.40 -8.31
CA THR A 91 -15.84 -16.60 -9.40
C THR A 91 -15.41 -17.68 -10.39
N GLY A 92 -14.12 -18.00 -10.40
CA GLY A 92 -13.46 -18.86 -11.38
C GLY A 92 -12.78 -18.09 -12.52
N ASP A 93 -13.07 -16.81 -12.68
CA ASP A 93 -12.29 -15.88 -13.50
C ASP A 93 -11.23 -15.20 -12.64
N TRP A 94 -10.07 -15.85 -12.51
CA TRP A 94 -8.98 -15.40 -11.66
C TRP A 94 -8.53 -13.96 -11.97
N LEU A 95 -8.57 -13.56 -13.26
CA LEU A 95 -8.11 -12.23 -13.65
C LEU A 95 -9.12 -11.16 -13.21
N ALA A 96 -10.41 -11.39 -13.43
CA ALA A 96 -11.45 -10.49 -12.94
C ALA A 96 -11.45 -10.41 -11.42
N ASP A 97 -11.29 -11.53 -10.71
CA ASP A 97 -11.21 -11.60 -9.25
C ASP A 97 -10.01 -10.78 -8.71
N LEU A 98 -8.83 -10.89 -9.34
CA LEU A 98 -7.64 -10.12 -8.94
C LEU A 98 -7.75 -8.63 -9.26
N ILE A 99 -8.45 -8.26 -10.33
CA ILE A 99 -8.74 -6.83 -10.62
C ILE A 99 -9.65 -6.27 -9.52
N VAL A 100 -10.68 -6.99 -9.11
CA VAL A 100 -11.57 -6.59 -8.00
C VAL A 100 -10.78 -6.44 -6.69
N LEU A 101 -9.89 -7.38 -6.38
CA LEU A 101 -8.99 -7.28 -5.23
C LEU A 101 -8.14 -6.01 -5.32
N GLY A 102 -7.52 -5.76 -6.46
CA GLY A 102 -6.68 -4.59 -6.68
C GLY A 102 -7.45 -3.27 -6.53
N GLU A 103 -8.71 -3.20 -7.02
CA GLU A 103 -9.55 -2.00 -6.84
C GLU A 103 -9.94 -1.76 -5.37
N GLN A 104 -10.17 -2.81 -4.58
CA GLN A 104 -10.39 -2.66 -3.13
C GLN A 104 -9.13 -2.12 -2.44
N VAL A 105 -7.94 -2.68 -2.74
CA VAL A 105 -6.67 -2.19 -2.20
C VAL A 105 -6.43 -0.74 -2.63
N ARG A 106 -6.76 -0.37 -3.87
CA ARG A 106 -6.67 0.99 -4.36
C ARG A 106 -7.61 1.95 -3.60
N ALA A 107 -8.83 1.50 -3.27
CA ALA A 107 -9.76 2.28 -2.44
C ALA A 107 -9.20 2.52 -1.03
N ILE A 108 -8.56 1.53 -0.42
CA ILE A 108 -7.88 1.67 0.88
C ILE A 108 -6.74 2.71 0.79
N PHE A 109 -5.91 2.66 -0.27
CA PHE A 109 -4.86 3.66 -0.49
C PHE A 109 -5.40 5.08 -0.75
N ARG A 110 -6.57 5.21 -1.35
CA ARG A 110 -7.25 6.51 -1.52
C ARG A 110 -7.78 7.05 -0.22
N HIS A 111 -8.32 6.17 0.63
CA HIS A 111 -8.81 6.52 1.96
C HIS A 111 -7.66 6.95 2.85
N HIS A 112 -6.61 6.16 2.95
CA HIS A 112 -5.40 6.43 3.72
C HIS A 112 -4.29 6.98 2.82
N ARG A 113 -4.33 8.28 2.54
CA ARG A 113 -3.42 8.92 1.57
C ARG A 113 -1.93 8.75 1.88
N TRP A 114 -1.58 8.52 3.13
CA TRP A 114 -0.21 8.28 3.59
C TRP A 114 0.27 6.85 3.31
N LEU A 115 -0.66 5.91 3.13
CA LEU A 115 -0.35 4.47 3.14
C LEU A 115 0.42 4.02 1.90
N ALA A 116 0.05 4.47 0.70
CA ALA A 116 0.67 4.02 -0.55
C ALA A 116 2.19 4.28 -0.57
N GLY A 117 2.62 5.46 -0.13
CA GLY A 117 4.04 5.80 0.00
C GLY A 117 4.76 4.95 1.04
N LEU A 118 4.13 4.72 2.19
CA LEU A 118 4.68 3.89 3.26
C LEU A 118 4.80 2.42 2.82
N ALA A 119 3.77 1.86 2.19
CA ALA A 119 3.77 0.46 1.74
C ALA A 119 4.86 0.17 0.69
N LEU A 120 5.17 1.12 -0.20
CA LEU A 120 6.27 1.00 -1.16
C LEU A 120 7.64 1.11 -0.50
N ALA A 121 7.80 2.03 0.45
CA ALA A 121 9.08 2.24 1.12
C ALA A 121 9.39 1.17 2.18
N ARG A 122 8.34 0.62 2.81
CA ARG A 122 8.44 -0.29 3.94
C ARG A 122 7.31 -1.33 3.89
N PRO A 123 7.47 -2.39 3.08
CA PRO A 123 6.48 -3.46 3.03
C PRO A 123 6.41 -4.17 4.39
N VAL A 124 5.20 -4.33 4.89
CA VAL A 124 4.90 -4.95 6.18
C VAL A 124 3.94 -6.11 5.96
N ILE A 125 4.20 -7.23 6.61
CA ILE A 125 3.32 -8.39 6.64
C ILE A 125 2.98 -8.68 8.10
N GLY A 126 1.73 -8.41 8.46
CA GLY A 126 1.13 -8.76 9.74
C GLY A 126 -0.01 -9.76 9.55
N PRO A 127 -0.83 -10.02 10.58
CA PRO A 127 -1.94 -10.97 10.51
C PRO A 127 -2.95 -10.67 9.39
N ASN A 128 -3.35 -9.41 9.22
CA ASN A 128 -4.31 -9.01 8.19
C ASN A 128 -3.68 -9.03 6.80
N GLY A 129 -2.43 -8.57 6.67
CA GLY A 129 -1.68 -8.67 5.43
C GLY A 129 -1.47 -10.13 5.01
N THR A 130 -1.23 -11.05 5.96
CA THR A 130 -1.16 -12.49 5.69
C THR A 130 -2.50 -13.04 5.20
N ALA A 131 -3.61 -12.62 5.80
CA ALA A 131 -4.96 -13.01 5.35
C ALA A 131 -5.25 -12.52 3.92
N LEU A 132 -4.81 -11.32 3.56
CA LEU A 132 -4.91 -10.80 2.19
C LEU A 132 -4.10 -11.66 1.20
N ILE A 133 -2.87 -12.06 1.55
CA ILE A 133 -2.06 -12.97 0.74
C ILE A 133 -2.75 -14.32 0.57
N GLU A 134 -3.29 -14.89 1.64
CA GLU A 134 -4.01 -16.15 1.61
C GLU A 134 -5.23 -16.09 0.68
N HIS A 135 -5.98 -14.99 0.75
CA HIS A 135 -7.10 -14.78 -0.17
C HIS A 135 -6.65 -14.67 -1.62
N PHE A 136 -5.59 -13.88 -1.90
CA PHE A 136 -5.00 -13.79 -3.24
C PHE A 136 -4.60 -15.15 -3.80
N LEU A 137 -3.96 -16.00 -2.99
CA LEU A 137 -3.59 -17.36 -3.38
C LEU A 137 -4.81 -18.26 -3.59
N THR A 138 -5.87 -18.06 -2.82
CA THR A 138 -7.16 -18.77 -2.99
C THR A 138 -7.79 -18.46 -4.34
N LEU A 139 -7.78 -17.21 -4.78
CA LEU A 139 -8.27 -16.80 -6.12
C LEU A 139 -7.47 -17.47 -7.24
N LEU A 140 -6.19 -17.79 -6.99
CA LEU A 140 -5.29 -18.45 -7.94
C LEU A 140 -5.10 -19.96 -7.70
N GLN A 141 -5.93 -20.60 -6.85
CA GLN A 141 -5.70 -22.01 -6.49
C GLN A 141 -5.72 -22.96 -7.69
N ALA A 142 -6.59 -22.72 -8.67
CA ALA A 142 -6.71 -23.51 -9.89
C ALA A 142 -5.71 -23.10 -10.99
N HIS A 143 -5.02 -21.97 -10.84
CA HIS A 143 -4.09 -21.46 -11.85
C HIS A 143 -2.78 -22.25 -11.83
N PRO A 144 -2.24 -22.71 -13.01
CA PRO A 144 -1.10 -23.61 -13.09
C PRO A 144 0.26 -22.96 -12.76
N ALA A 145 0.34 -21.62 -12.67
CA ALA A 145 1.57 -20.91 -12.33
C ALA A 145 2.15 -21.40 -11.00
N ASP A 146 3.46 -21.41 -10.89
CA ASP A 146 4.16 -21.78 -9.66
C ASP A 146 4.00 -20.72 -8.55
N VAL A 147 4.40 -21.08 -7.33
CA VAL A 147 4.27 -20.20 -6.15
C VAL A 147 5.11 -18.94 -6.31
N GLY A 148 6.28 -19.01 -6.94
CA GLY A 148 7.15 -17.86 -7.19
C GLY A 148 6.44 -16.82 -8.06
N ALA A 149 5.92 -17.24 -9.22
CA ALA A 149 5.18 -16.38 -10.13
C ALA A 149 3.91 -15.77 -9.45
N LYS A 150 3.21 -16.55 -8.64
CA LYS A 150 2.06 -16.04 -7.87
C LYS A 150 2.47 -14.96 -6.87
N MET A 151 3.58 -15.13 -6.15
CA MET A 151 4.07 -14.12 -5.21
C MET A 151 4.62 -12.87 -5.91
N GLU A 152 5.26 -13.02 -7.07
CA GLU A 152 5.66 -11.90 -7.92
C GLU A 152 4.43 -11.13 -8.42
N ALA A 153 3.37 -11.82 -8.84
CA ALA A 153 2.12 -11.21 -9.25
C ALA A 153 1.46 -10.43 -8.10
N PHE A 154 1.47 -10.98 -6.87
CA PHE A 154 1.00 -10.26 -5.67
C PHE A 154 1.80 -8.98 -5.42
N ALA A 155 3.13 -9.06 -5.46
CA ALA A 155 3.99 -7.90 -5.26
C ALA A 155 3.78 -6.83 -6.33
N MET A 156 3.64 -7.24 -7.61
CA MET A 156 3.39 -6.31 -8.72
C MET A 156 2.01 -5.68 -8.63
N LEU A 157 0.97 -6.44 -8.30
CA LEU A 157 -0.37 -5.92 -8.09
C LEU A 157 -0.36 -4.80 -7.04
N ASN A 158 0.21 -5.06 -5.86
CA ASN A 158 0.29 -4.06 -4.78
C ASN A 158 1.14 -2.85 -5.19
N GLY A 159 2.30 -3.08 -5.80
CA GLY A 159 3.21 -2.02 -6.22
C GLY A 159 2.59 -1.07 -7.26
N ILE A 160 1.94 -1.63 -8.28
CA ILE A 160 1.25 -0.84 -9.32
C ILE A 160 0.05 -0.11 -8.71
N THR A 161 -0.73 -0.77 -7.86
CA THR A 161 -1.87 -0.16 -7.18
C THR A 161 -1.44 1.04 -6.34
N ALA A 162 -0.34 0.91 -5.57
CA ALA A 162 0.21 2.01 -4.80
C ALA A 162 0.71 3.16 -5.70
N ALA A 163 1.37 2.84 -6.84
CA ALA A 163 1.82 3.85 -7.79
C ALA A 163 0.65 4.63 -8.41
N PHE A 164 -0.45 3.95 -8.76
CA PHE A 164 -1.66 4.61 -9.23
C PHE A 164 -2.25 5.53 -8.16
N ALA A 165 -2.38 5.05 -6.92
CA ALA A 165 -2.90 5.85 -5.81
C ALA A 165 -2.04 7.10 -5.54
N LEU A 166 -0.71 7.00 -5.63
CA LEU A 166 0.19 8.15 -5.50
C LEU A 166 0.05 9.13 -6.68
N GLN A 167 -0.14 8.63 -7.89
CA GLN A 167 -0.33 9.48 -9.07
C GLN A 167 -1.64 10.27 -8.97
N GLU A 168 -2.72 9.66 -8.46
CA GLU A 168 -4.00 10.33 -8.22
C GLU A 168 -3.91 11.44 -7.17
N GLN A 169 -2.93 11.33 -6.25
CA GLN A 169 -2.67 12.29 -5.19
C GLN A 169 -1.67 13.38 -5.60
N ALA A 170 -1.08 13.28 -6.80
CA ALA A 170 -0.04 14.18 -7.25
C ALA A 170 -0.56 15.63 -7.38
N ASP A 171 0.29 16.60 -7.03
CA ASP A 171 -0.03 18.01 -7.12
C ASP A 171 -0.32 18.42 -8.59
N PRO A 172 -1.52 18.92 -8.91
CA PRO A 172 -1.87 19.37 -10.25
C PRO A 172 -0.93 20.45 -10.79
N ALA A 173 -0.40 21.32 -9.92
CA ALA A 173 0.53 22.38 -10.33
C ALA A 173 1.88 21.78 -10.76
N LEU A 174 2.35 20.74 -10.07
CA LEU A 174 3.56 20.00 -10.47
C LEU A 174 3.36 19.31 -11.81
N GLN A 175 2.21 18.66 -12.00
CA GLN A 175 1.86 18.01 -13.26
C GLN A 175 1.82 19.03 -14.41
N ALA A 176 1.12 20.14 -14.24
CA ALA A 176 1.05 21.21 -15.24
C ALA A 176 2.45 21.75 -15.62
N ARG A 177 3.33 21.94 -14.63
CA ARG A 177 4.72 22.37 -14.85
C ARG A 177 5.50 21.35 -15.67
N ASN A 178 5.35 20.06 -15.37
CA ASN A 178 6.02 18.99 -16.10
C ASN A 178 5.52 18.90 -17.55
N PHE A 179 4.22 19.03 -17.78
CA PHE A 179 3.65 19.10 -19.14
C PHE A 179 4.11 20.32 -19.92
N ALA A 180 4.19 21.49 -19.28
CA ALA A 180 4.71 22.70 -19.91
C ALA A 180 6.18 22.53 -20.33
N TYR A 181 7.02 21.94 -19.48
CA TYR A 181 8.40 21.64 -19.83
C TYR A 181 8.50 20.61 -20.96
N LEU A 182 7.66 19.56 -20.94
CA LEU A 182 7.62 18.59 -22.01
C LEU A 182 7.27 19.25 -23.35
N GLY A 183 6.26 20.13 -23.38
CA GLY A 183 5.92 20.92 -24.57
C GLY A 183 7.10 21.73 -25.09
N HIS A 184 7.83 22.42 -24.21
CA HIS A 184 9.05 23.15 -24.56
C HIS A 184 10.14 22.21 -25.13
N ALA A 185 10.38 21.07 -24.48
CA ALA A 185 11.39 20.11 -24.93
C ALA A 185 11.08 19.54 -26.33
N LEU A 186 9.81 19.35 -26.66
CA LEU A 186 9.39 18.90 -27.99
C LEU A 186 9.72 19.89 -29.10
N THR A 187 9.72 21.21 -28.81
CA THR A 187 10.04 22.25 -29.79
C THR A 187 11.55 22.50 -29.94
N SER A 188 12.37 21.99 -29.02
CA SER A 188 13.82 22.22 -29.02
C SER A 188 14.59 21.45 -30.11
N GLY A 189 13.98 20.45 -30.74
CA GLY A 189 14.61 19.58 -31.73
C GLY A 189 15.63 18.59 -31.16
N THR A 190 15.90 18.63 -29.85
CA THR A 190 16.88 17.75 -29.17
C THR A 190 16.36 16.33 -28.90
N HIS A 191 15.05 16.12 -29.03
CA HIS A 191 14.38 14.84 -28.72
C HIS A 191 13.56 14.31 -29.90
N PRO A 192 14.16 13.98 -31.06
CA PRO A 192 13.43 13.67 -32.29
C PRO A 192 12.48 12.45 -32.17
N ARG A 193 12.83 11.46 -31.38
CA ARG A 193 11.97 10.26 -31.17
C ARG A 193 10.74 10.62 -30.37
N LEU A 194 10.90 11.40 -29.30
CA LEU A 194 9.78 11.86 -28.47
C LEU A 194 8.85 12.77 -29.27
N THR A 195 9.44 13.70 -30.05
CA THR A 195 8.70 14.58 -30.94
C THR A 195 7.91 13.78 -31.96
N ALA A 196 8.51 12.83 -32.65
CA ALA A 196 7.83 11.97 -33.64
C ALA A 196 6.67 11.18 -33.03
N LEU A 197 6.84 10.64 -31.81
CA LEU A 197 5.82 9.88 -31.09
C LEU A 197 4.60 10.75 -30.75
N LEU A 198 4.85 11.96 -30.22
CA LEU A 198 3.77 12.83 -29.73
C LEU A 198 3.12 13.70 -30.81
N THR A 199 3.82 13.99 -31.95
CA THR A 199 3.22 14.69 -33.09
C THR A 199 2.56 13.75 -34.09
N GLY A 200 2.91 12.46 -34.05
CA GLY A 200 2.47 11.47 -35.03
C GLY A 200 1.09 10.84 -34.78
N GLN A 201 0.60 10.70 -33.56
CA GLN A 201 -0.71 10.13 -33.24
C GLN A 201 -1.13 10.20 -31.74
N ALA A 202 -0.30 10.65 -30.84
CA ALA A 202 -0.60 10.54 -29.43
C ALA A 202 -0.79 11.90 -28.78
N GLN A 203 -2.02 12.34 -28.66
CA GLN A 203 -2.35 13.14 -27.48
C GLN A 203 -2.05 12.26 -26.27
N LEU A 204 -1.15 12.70 -25.39
CA LEU A 204 -1.00 12.06 -24.09
C LEU A 204 -2.39 12.02 -23.45
N PRO A 205 -2.90 10.85 -23.07
CA PRO A 205 -4.20 10.77 -22.45
C PRO A 205 -4.20 11.68 -21.21
N PRO A 206 -5.28 12.42 -20.98
CA PRO A 206 -5.38 13.22 -19.76
C PRO A 206 -5.25 12.33 -18.54
N PRO A 207 -4.82 12.86 -17.38
CA PRO A 207 -4.63 12.08 -16.16
C PRO A 207 -5.86 11.25 -15.77
N GLU A 208 -7.05 11.73 -16.09
CA GLU A 208 -8.33 11.04 -15.85
C GLU A 208 -8.43 9.75 -16.66
N GLU A 209 -8.02 9.73 -17.91
CA GLU A 209 -7.99 8.51 -18.74
C GLU A 209 -6.93 7.50 -18.28
N LEU A 210 -5.87 7.96 -17.61
CA LEU A 210 -4.88 7.06 -17.01
C LEU A 210 -5.45 6.33 -15.79
N ALA A 211 -6.30 7.00 -15.01
CA ALA A 211 -6.99 6.37 -13.88
C ALA A 211 -7.95 5.27 -14.36
N ASP A 212 -8.65 5.51 -15.47
CA ASP A 212 -9.56 4.53 -16.10
C ASP A 212 -8.83 3.31 -16.68
N ARG A 213 -7.50 3.42 -16.91
CA ARG A 213 -6.68 2.32 -17.45
C ARG A 213 -6.10 1.39 -16.40
N TYR A 214 -6.42 1.57 -15.12
CA TYR A 214 -5.88 0.74 -14.05
C TYR A 214 -6.14 -0.75 -14.30
N ALA A 215 -7.39 -1.13 -14.52
CA ALA A 215 -7.79 -2.51 -14.77
C ALA A 215 -7.06 -3.12 -15.99
N ASP A 216 -6.95 -2.37 -17.09
CA ASP A 216 -6.26 -2.80 -18.30
C ASP A 216 -4.76 -3.04 -18.08
N ILE A 217 -4.13 -2.16 -17.28
CA ILE A 217 -2.69 -2.27 -16.98
C ILE A 217 -2.46 -3.47 -16.06
N ILE A 218 -3.26 -3.62 -15.01
CA ILE A 218 -3.20 -4.77 -14.10
C ILE A 218 -3.42 -6.06 -14.88
N ALA A 219 -4.45 -6.13 -15.73
CA ALA A 219 -4.73 -7.31 -16.55
C ALA A 219 -3.51 -7.73 -17.40
N ARG A 220 -2.90 -6.79 -18.09
CA ARG A 220 -1.71 -7.06 -18.93
C ARG A 220 -0.51 -7.53 -18.11
N VAL A 221 -0.27 -6.92 -16.94
CA VAL A 221 0.84 -7.30 -16.07
C VAL A 221 0.63 -8.68 -15.49
N LEU A 222 -0.56 -8.95 -14.93
CA LEU A 222 -0.87 -10.25 -14.32
C LEU A 222 -0.85 -11.37 -15.37
N THR A 223 -1.45 -11.16 -16.55
CA THR A 223 -1.38 -12.13 -17.65
C THR A 223 0.05 -12.36 -18.12
N GLY A 224 0.88 -11.32 -18.14
CA GLY A 224 2.30 -11.44 -18.50
C GLY A 224 3.14 -12.25 -17.49
N LEU A 225 2.81 -12.15 -16.21
CA LEU A 225 3.53 -12.86 -15.12
C LEU A 225 3.04 -14.30 -14.94
N LEU A 226 1.72 -14.49 -14.98
CA LEU A 226 1.12 -15.78 -14.66
C LEU A 226 0.91 -16.66 -15.90
N GLY A 227 0.83 -16.07 -17.08
CA GLY A 227 0.46 -16.77 -18.31
C GLY A 227 -1.05 -17.04 -18.41
N PRO A 228 -1.47 -17.76 -19.46
CA PRO A 228 -2.86 -18.21 -19.59
C PRO A 228 -3.16 -19.33 -18.57
N ALA A 229 -4.41 -19.38 -18.09
CA ALA A 229 -4.92 -20.45 -17.23
C ALA A 229 -5.17 -21.74 -18.01
#